data_d1f075952d31c12332e3fe1c8ab6650a
#
_entry.id   d1f075952d31c12332e3fe1c8ab6650a
#
_cell.length_a   1.000
_cell.length_b   1.000
_cell.length_c   1.000
_cell.angle_alpha   90.00
_cell.angle_beta   90.00
_cell.angle_gamma   90.00
#
_symmetry.space_group_name_H-M   'P 1'
#
loop_
_entity.id
_entity.type
_entity.pdbx_description
1 polymer ?
#
loop_
_entity_poly.entity_id
_entity_poly.type
_entity_poly.pdbx_seq_one_letter_code
_entity_poly.pdbx_strand_id
1 'polypeptide(L)'
;MNVNYFSPRLVTAVALKLAAPLAALALASAMIVAPTVHAQDADSLAKAAQNPLAKMISVPFQNNMNFDTGPLEKTQNVLNIQPVYPFSLNSNWNVITRTIVPVISQPAFTPSQDRENGLGDIQFSTFFSPKAAVGGWVWGAGFIAQLNTASDDQLGQGTTGLGPSAVALHIGKTWVYGALINNVWSVSEDDGRQKVNQMLLQPFVNYNFPAHPGRYLTFSPVITANWEGTSGNQWTIPLGLGIGQIAHFGKLPVNLQAAGYYNVERPDYAARWQLRLQVQLMFPK
;
A
#
# COMPACT_ATOMS: atom_id res chain seq x y z
N MET A 1 -21.29 -44.70 15.11
CA MET A 1 -21.06 -43.39 15.74
C MET A 1 -20.09 -42.60 14.87
N ASN A 2 -20.62 -41.75 13.96
CA ASN A 2 -19.79 -40.92 13.09
C ASN A 2 -19.66 -39.55 13.73
N VAL A 3 -18.47 -39.18 14.18
CA VAL A 3 -18.16 -37.87 14.69
C VAL A 3 -17.74 -37.03 13.51
N ASN A 4 -18.58 -36.04 13.10
CA ASN A 4 -18.26 -35.06 12.07
C ASN A 4 -17.21 -34.08 12.62
N TYR A 5 -15.97 -34.17 12.10
CA TYR A 5 -14.96 -33.14 12.32
C TYR A 5 -15.33 -31.85 11.55
N PHE A 6 -15.66 -30.82 12.26
CA PHE A 6 -15.79 -29.47 11.70
C PHE A 6 -14.46 -29.06 11.11
N SER A 7 -14.43 -28.82 9.80
CA SER A 7 -13.23 -28.36 9.09
C SER A 7 -12.86 -26.92 9.52
N PRO A 8 -11.64 -26.67 9.98
CA PRO A 8 -11.19 -25.33 10.38
C PRO A 8 -11.23 -24.29 9.24
N ARG A 9 -11.34 -24.72 7.99
CA ARG A 9 -11.48 -23.85 6.79
C ARG A 9 -12.78 -23.05 6.75
N LEU A 10 -13.86 -23.50 7.38
CA LEU A 10 -15.15 -22.80 7.37
C LEU A 10 -15.15 -21.59 8.32
N VAL A 11 -14.46 -21.68 9.45
CA VAL A 11 -14.44 -20.62 10.46
C VAL A 11 -13.61 -19.44 9.98
N THR A 12 -12.49 -19.68 9.27
CA THR A 12 -11.63 -18.62 8.72
C THR A 12 -12.32 -17.84 7.57
N ALA A 13 -13.07 -18.54 6.72
CA ALA A 13 -13.76 -17.91 5.59
C ALA A 13 -14.94 -17.03 6.01
N VAL A 14 -15.65 -17.37 7.09
CA VAL A 14 -16.75 -16.57 7.64
C VAL A 14 -16.24 -15.34 8.37
N ALA A 15 -15.13 -15.46 9.12
CA ALA A 15 -14.51 -14.33 9.82
C ALA A 15 -13.97 -13.27 8.84
N LEU A 16 -13.42 -13.69 7.69
CA LEU A 16 -12.90 -12.76 6.68
C LEU A 16 -14.02 -12.03 5.91
N LYS A 17 -15.18 -12.69 5.68
CA LYS A 17 -16.34 -12.08 4.98
C LYS A 17 -17.06 -11.02 5.80
N LEU A 18 -17.00 -11.07 7.13
CA LEU A 18 -17.65 -10.12 8.04
C LEU A 18 -16.71 -8.98 8.48
N ALA A 19 -15.39 -9.17 8.42
CA ALA A 19 -14.43 -8.18 8.89
C ALA A 19 -14.30 -6.96 7.97
N ALA A 20 -14.43 -7.12 6.66
CA ALA A 20 -14.24 -6.02 5.70
C ALA A 20 -15.30 -4.90 5.81
N PRO A 21 -16.63 -5.18 5.86
CA PRO A 21 -17.63 -4.12 6.01
C PRO A 21 -17.65 -3.50 7.40
N LEU A 22 -17.31 -4.25 8.46
CA LEU A 22 -17.21 -3.73 9.82
C LEU A 22 -15.99 -2.82 10.00
N ALA A 23 -14.85 -3.13 9.38
CA ALA A 23 -13.67 -2.27 9.38
C ALA A 23 -13.91 -0.95 8.63
N ALA A 24 -14.65 -0.98 7.51
CA ALA A 24 -15.02 0.23 6.76
C ALA A 24 -15.94 1.15 7.57
N LEU A 25 -16.91 0.59 8.28
CA LEU A 25 -17.83 1.36 9.13
C LEU A 25 -17.12 1.92 10.38
N ALA A 26 -16.19 1.16 10.98
CA ALA A 26 -15.38 1.61 12.10
C ALA A 26 -14.39 2.72 11.70
N LEU A 27 -13.79 2.67 10.50
CA LEU A 27 -12.95 3.75 9.98
C LEU A 27 -13.76 5.04 9.75
N ALA A 28 -14.96 4.95 9.17
CA ALA A 28 -15.80 6.11 8.92
C ALA A 28 -16.26 6.79 10.23
N SER A 29 -16.59 6.00 11.25
CA SER A 29 -16.97 6.52 12.57
C SER A 29 -15.79 7.06 13.39
N ALA A 30 -14.59 6.48 13.27
CA ALA A 30 -13.38 6.96 13.94
C ALA A 30 -12.89 8.32 13.40
N MET A 31 -13.19 8.66 12.15
CA MET A 31 -12.88 9.99 11.58
C MET A 31 -13.73 11.11 12.19
N ILE A 32 -14.86 10.80 12.85
CA ILE A 32 -15.82 11.79 13.39
C ILE A 32 -15.53 12.11 14.86
N VAL A 33 -14.89 11.22 15.62
CA VAL A 33 -14.71 11.30 17.08
C VAL A 33 -13.23 11.17 17.47
N ALA A 34 -12.33 11.95 16.84
CA ALA A 34 -10.94 11.98 17.29
C ALA A 34 -10.80 12.91 18.52
N PRO A 35 -10.21 12.47 19.65
CA PRO A 35 -9.94 13.35 20.78
C PRO A 35 -8.97 14.46 20.38
N THR A 36 -9.12 15.63 21.02
CA THR A 36 -8.28 16.81 20.78
C THR A 36 -6.82 16.53 21.16
N VAL A 37 -5.97 16.40 20.18
CA VAL A 37 -4.50 16.34 20.30
C VAL A 37 -3.96 17.78 20.26
N HIS A 38 -2.80 18.02 20.86
CA HIS A 38 -2.09 19.29 20.66
C HIS A 38 -1.88 19.51 19.14
N ALA A 39 -2.40 20.62 18.64
CA ALA A 39 -2.49 20.87 17.18
C ALA A 39 -1.16 20.73 16.43
N GLN A 40 -0.06 21.11 17.08
CA GLN A 40 1.29 21.04 16.50
C GLN A 40 1.79 19.59 16.36
N ASP A 41 1.45 18.71 17.31
CA ASP A 41 1.86 17.30 17.27
C ASP A 41 1.11 16.55 16.17
N ALA A 42 -0.21 16.81 16.00
CA ALA A 42 -1.01 16.17 14.98
C ALA A 42 -0.57 16.54 13.55
N ASP A 43 -0.18 17.80 13.30
CA ASP A 43 0.30 18.25 12.00
C ASP A 43 1.67 17.65 11.67
N SER A 44 2.58 17.59 12.65
CA SER A 44 3.89 16.95 12.47
C SER A 44 3.77 15.44 12.20
N LEU A 45 2.87 14.76 12.91
CA LEU A 45 2.57 13.35 12.69
C LEU A 45 1.93 13.09 11.33
N ALA A 46 1.03 13.98 10.86
CA ALA A 46 0.45 13.87 9.53
C ALA A 46 1.54 13.94 8.45
N LYS A 47 2.46 14.92 8.54
CA LYS A 47 3.58 15.04 7.60
C LYS A 47 4.54 13.85 7.70
N ALA A 48 4.77 13.31 8.89
CA ALA A 48 5.57 12.11 9.07
C ALA A 48 4.90 10.88 8.43
N ALA A 49 3.57 10.72 8.56
CA ALA A 49 2.81 9.65 7.93
C ALA A 49 2.84 9.71 6.39
N GLN A 50 2.94 10.93 5.83
CA GLN A 50 3.01 11.21 4.40
C GLN A 50 4.41 11.05 3.81
N ASN A 51 5.44 10.88 4.65
CA ASN A 51 6.84 10.78 4.24
C ASN A 51 7.32 9.32 4.25
N PRO A 52 7.57 8.69 3.08
CA PRO A 52 8.10 7.31 3.00
C PRO A 52 9.48 7.14 3.62
N LEU A 53 10.24 8.25 3.84
CA LEU A 53 11.58 8.29 4.43
C LEU A 53 11.56 8.80 5.87
N ALA A 54 10.40 8.80 6.53
CA ALA A 54 10.29 9.29 7.92
C ALA A 54 11.19 8.49 8.87
N LYS A 55 11.80 9.19 9.82
CA LYS A 55 12.62 8.59 10.88
C LYS A 55 11.77 7.98 11.99
N MET A 56 10.69 7.32 11.63
CA MET A 56 9.69 6.79 12.55
C MET A 56 9.33 5.37 12.12
N ILE A 57 9.29 4.46 13.09
CA ILE A 57 8.75 3.12 12.83
C ILE A 57 7.25 3.26 12.58
N SER A 58 6.75 2.63 11.51
CA SER A 58 5.31 2.58 11.25
C SER A 58 4.90 1.25 10.62
N VAL A 59 3.64 0.89 10.84
CA VAL A 59 3.05 -0.32 10.27
C VAL A 59 1.72 0.05 9.63
N PRO A 60 1.71 0.43 8.34
CA PRO A 60 0.48 0.57 7.56
C PRO A 60 -0.18 -0.77 7.27
N PHE A 61 -1.49 -0.84 7.53
CA PHE A 61 -2.41 -1.85 7.06
C PHE A 61 -3.27 -1.19 5.97
N GLN A 62 -2.95 -1.45 4.71
CA GLN A 62 -3.61 -0.83 3.57
C GLN A 62 -4.44 -1.86 2.83
N ASN A 63 -5.76 -1.72 2.91
CA ASN A 63 -6.69 -2.56 2.19
C ASN A 63 -7.13 -1.90 0.89
N ASN A 64 -6.94 -2.60 -0.24
CA ASN A 64 -7.35 -2.18 -1.56
C ASN A 64 -8.47 -3.12 -2.04
N MET A 65 -9.67 -2.59 -2.17
CA MET A 65 -10.80 -3.26 -2.79
C MET A 65 -10.83 -2.85 -4.26
N ASN A 66 -10.54 -3.78 -5.15
CA ASN A 66 -10.45 -3.60 -6.58
C ASN A 66 -11.72 -4.16 -7.22
N PHE A 67 -12.59 -3.27 -7.71
CA PHE A 67 -13.89 -3.63 -8.28
C PHE A 67 -13.80 -3.85 -9.79
N ASP A 68 -14.72 -4.63 -10.32
CA ASP A 68 -14.84 -4.98 -11.73
C ASP A 68 -13.54 -5.64 -12.26
N THR A 69 -12.98 -6.57 -11.48
CA THR A 69 -11.77 -7.31 -11.80
C THR A 69 -12.13 -8.61 -12.50
N GLY A 70 -11.39 -8.93 -13.55
CA GLY A 70 -11.54 -10.15 -14.33
C GLY A 70 -12.73 -10.14 -15.28
N PRO A 71 -12.87 -11.21 -16.12
CA PRO A 71 -13.98 -11.33 -17.07
C PRO A 71 -15.36 -11.41 -16.43
N LEU A 72 -15.41 -11.79 -15.14
CA LEU A 72 -16.65 -11.91 -14.36
C LEU A 72 -16.94 -10.66 -13.52
N GLU A 73 -16.18 -9.57 -13.71
CA GLU A 73 -16.37 -8.27 -13.03
C GLU A 73 -16.54 -8.39 -11.51
N LYS A 74 -15.72 -9.24 -10.88
CA LYS A 74 -15.79 -9.49 -9.44
C LYS A 74 -14.85 -8.56 -8.66
N THR A 75 -15.00 -8.55 -7.33
CA THR A 75 -14.13 -7.78 -6.46
C THR A 75 -12.94 -8.61 -5.99
N GLN A 76 -11.72 -8.13 -6.27
CA GLN A 76 -10.48 -8.56 -5.63
C GLN A 76 -10.25 -7.73 -4.37
N ASN A 77 -9.73 -8.37 -3.31
CA ASN A 77 -9.30 -7.68 -2.10
C ASN A 77 -7.81 -7.95 -1.85
N VAL A 78 -7.05 -6.88 -1.61
CA VAL A 78 -5.61 -6.97 -1.30
C VAL A 78 -5.32 -6.15 -0.04
N LEU A 79 -5.03 -6.83 1.06
CA LEU A 79 -4.54 -6.22 2.28
C LEU A 79 -3.02 -6.25 2.28
N ASN A 80 -2.39 -5.10 2.15
CA ASN A 80 -0.95 -4.93 2.28
C ASN A 80 -0.58 -4.57 3.71
N ILE A 81 0.21 -5.41 4.38
CA ILE A 81 0.85 -5.11 5.66
C ILE A 81 2.25 -4.60 5.35
N GLN A 82 2.56 -3.33 5.75
CA GLN A 82 3.72 -2.62 5.21
C GLN A 82 4.63 -2.05 6.31
N PRO A 83 5.30 -2.87 7.14
CA PRO A 83 6.23 -2.36 8.14
C PRO A 83 7.35 -1.54 7.51
N VAL A 84 7.58 -0.36 8.08
CA VAL A 84 8.68 0.55 7.74
C VAL A 84 9.57 0.72 8.95
N TYR A 85 10.86 0.50 8.77
CA TYR A 85 11.84 0.61 9.84
C TYR A 85 13.05 1.46 9.40
N PRO A 86 13.30 2.61 10.06
CA PRO A 86 14.45 3.46 9.82
C PRO A 86 15.64 3.08 10.72
N PHE A 87 16.81 2.94 10.11
CA PHE A 87 18.10 2.75 10.78
C PHE A 87 18.98 3.98 10.61
N SER A 88 19.73 4.35 11.63
CA SER A 88 20.82 5.32 11.48
C SER A 88 22.08 4.60 11.02
N LEU A 89 22.53 4.85 9.79
CA LEU A 89 23.72 4.23 9.24
C LEU A 89 25.00 4.88 9.80
N ASN A 90 25.04 6.22 9.80
CA ASN A 90 26.15 7.02 10.36
C ASN A 90 25.63 8.44 10.69
N SER A 91 26.52 9.40 10.94
CA SER A 91 26.13 10.79 11.24
C SER A 91 25.32 11.46 10.14
N ASN A 92 25.51 11.09 8.87
CA ASN A 92 24.96 11.79 7.70
C ASN A 92 23.85 11.01 6.98
N TRP A 93 23.74 9.70 7.17
CA TRP A 93 22.84 8.84 6.40
C TRP A 93 21.95 7.98 7.29
N ASN A 94 20.73 7.78 6.81
CA ASN A 94 19.80 6.77 7.29
C ASN A 94 19.62 5.68 6.22
N VAL A 95 19.26 4.49 6.66
CA VAL A 95 18.70 3.43 5.82
C VAL A 95 17.26 3.22 6.24
N ILE A 96 16.33 3.27 5.31
CA ILE A 96 14.92 3.01 5.55
C ILE A 96 14.56 1.72 4.83
N THR A 97 14.04 0.75 5.56
CA THR A 97 13.53 -0.50 4.98
C THR A 97 12.02 -0.51 5.01
N ARG A 98 11.41 -1.04 3.96
CA ARG A 98 9.98 -1.28 3.85
C ARG A 98 9.74 -2.68 3.32
N THR A 99 8.95 -3.46 4.03
CA THR A 99 8.46 -4.76 3.57
C THR A 99 6.98 -4.60 3.22
N ILE A 100 6.51 -5.23 2.16
CA ILE A 100 5.10 -5.32 1.81
C ILE A 100 4.73 -6.79 1.79
N VAL A 101 3.83 -7.18 2.69
CA VAL A 101 3.27 -8.54 2.76
C VAL A 101 1.81 -8.46 2.30
N PRO A 102 1.48 -8.90 1.07
CA PRO A 102 0.12 -8.86 0.56
C PRO A 102 -0.65 -10.10 1.00
N VAL A 103 -1.83 -9.89 1.58
CA VAL A 103 -2.85 -10.91 1.81
C VAL A 103 -3.94 -10.68 0.77
N ILE A 104 -4.13 -11.65 -0.13
CA ILE A 104 -4.94 -11.50 -1.33
C ILE A 104 -6.18 -12.38 -1.24
N SER A 105 -7.32 -11.85 -1.65
CA SER A 105 -8.53 -12.57 -1.97
C SER A 105 -8.84 -12.36 -3.45
N GLN A 106 -8.34 -13.29 -4.26
CA GLN A 106 -8.45 -13.27 -5.72
C GLN A 106 -9.79 -13.86 -6.15
N PRO A 107 -10.61 -13.14 -6.93
CA PRO A 107 -11.84 -13.72 -7.46
C PRO A 107 -11.56 -14.73 -8.57
N ALA A 108 -12.51 -15.63 -8.77
CA ALA A 108 -12.52 -16.53 -9.92
C ALA A 108 -12.56 -15.73 -11.25
N PHE A 109 -11.75 -16.11 -12.22
CA PHE A 109 -11.75 -15.53 -13.58
C PHE A 109 -12.61 -16.35 -14.56
N THR A 110 -12.93 -17.59 -14.23
CA THR A 110 -13.84 -18.44 -15.01
C THR A 110 -14.96 -18.98 -14.10
N PRO A 111 -16.12 -19.37 -14.67
CA PRO A 111 -17.22 -19.93 -13.87
C PRO A 111 -16.86 -21.24 -13.13
N SER A 112 -15.85 -21.96 -13.61
CA SER A 112 -15.38 -23.23 -13.01
C SER A 112 -14.32 -23.06 -11.92
N GLN A 113 -13.80 -21.85 -11.72
CA GLN A 113 -12.83 -21.55 -10.68
C GLN A 113 -13.52 -21.07 -9.40
N ASP A 114 -12.90 -21.36 -8.26
CA ASP A 114 -13.26 -20.78 -6.98
C ASP A 114 -12.42 -19.51 -6.69
N ARG A 115 -12.81 -18.79 -5.66
CA ARG A 115 -12.02 -17.69 -5.11
C ARG A 115 -10.82 -18.23 -4.35
N GLU A 116 -9.62 -17.76 -4.70
CA GLU A 116 -8.40 -18.12 -4.00
C GLU A 116 -8.03 -17.07 -2.94
N ASN A 117 -7.57 -17.54 -1.76
CA ASN A 117 -7.19 -16.67 -0.65
C ASN A 117 -5.85 -17.11 -0.08
N GLY A 118 -4.92 -16.17 0.08
CA GLY A 118 -3.61 -16.50 0.62
C GLY A 118 -2.65 -15.32 0.60
N LEU A 119 -1.38 -15.63 0.73
CA LEU A 119 -0.29 -14.66 0.62
C LEU A 119 0.08 -14.47 -0.84
N GLY A 120 0.39 -13.23 -1.21
CA GLY A 120 1.04 -12.90 -2.48
C GLY A 120 2.56 -12.82 -2.34
N ASP A 121 3.20 -12.33 -3.40
CA ASP A 121 4.65 -12.14 -3.43
C ASP A 121 5.07 -10.98 -2.52
N ILE A 122 5.97 -11.26 -1.57
CA ILE A 122 6.51 -10.27 -0.65
C ILE A 122 7.47 -9.35 -1.40
N GLN A 123 7.36 -8.06 -1.14
CA GLN A 123 8.29 -7.06 -1.64
C GLN A 123 9.09 -6.45 -0.49
N PHE A 124 10.39 -6.26 -0.72
CA PHE A 124 11.30 -5.62 0.22
C PHE A 124 12.01 -4.47 -0.47
N SER A 125 11.94 -3.27 0.10
CA SER A 125 12.63 -2.08 -0.41
C SER A 125 13.58 -1.51 0.63
N THR A 126 14.70 -0.99 0.15
CA THR A 126 15.68 -0.27 0.97
C THR A 126 16.00 1.07 0.32
N PHE A 127 16.05 2.13 1.13
CA PHE A 127 16.42 3.47 0.70
C PHE A 127 17.54 4.01 1.57
N PHE A 128 18.62 4.45 0.93
CA PHE A 128 19.67 5.26 1.54
C PHE A 128 19.26 6.72 1.41
N SER A 129 19.12 7.43 2.53
CA SER A 129 18.63 8.80 2.55
C SER A 129 19.52 9.68 3.43
N PRO A 130 19.93 10.88 2.96
CA PRO A 130 20.62 11.85 3.79
C PRO A 130 19.77 12.25 5.00
N LYS A 131 20.43 12.48 6.15
CA LYS A 131 19.74 12.93 7.38
C LYS A 131 19.28 14.39 7.30
N ALA A 132 19.99 15.19 6.53
CA ALA A 132 19.70 16.62 6.33
C ALA A 132 18.82 16.80 5.09
N ALA A 133 17.71 17.48 5.26
CA ALA A 133 16.92 17.99 4.14
C ALA A 133 17.62 19.23 3.55
N VAL A 134 17.53 19.40 2.24
CA VAL A 134 18.07 20.58 1.54
C VAL A 134 16.91 21.36 0.96
N GLY A 135 16.68 22.58 1.46
CA GLY A 135 15.57 23.44 1.00
C GLY A 135 14.19 22.79 1.15
N GLY A 136 13.96 21.97 2.20
CA GLY A 136 12.72 21.25 2.41
C GLY A 136 12.60 19.95 1.60
N TRP A 137 13.59 19.63 0.75
CA TRP A 137 13.62 18.38 -0.01
C TRP A 137 14.30 17.26 0.79
N VAL A 138 13.63 16.11 0.82
CA VAL A 138 14.12 14.83 1.32
C VAL A 138 14.13 13.85 0.16
N TRP A 139 15.17 13.04 0.05
CA TRP A 139 15.25 12.03 -1.00
C TRP A 139 15.94 10.76 -0.50
N GLY A 140 15.74 9.69 -1.21
CA GLY A 140 16.41 8.41 -0.98
C GLY A 140 16.45 7.59 -2.24
N ALA A 141 17.51 6.82 -2.40
CA ALA A 141 17.67 5.87 -3.48
C ALA A 141 18.15 4.52 -2.92
N GLY A 142 17.83 3.45 -3.60
CA GLY A 142 18.18 2.11 -3.20
C GLY A 142 17.62 1.07 -4.14
N PHE A 143 17.10 -0.02 -3.60
CA PHE A 143 16.62 -1.13 -4.39
C PHE A 143 15.31 -1.68 -3.86
N ILE A 144 14.59 -2.40 -4.73
CA ILE A 144 13.43 -3.22 -4.42
C ILE A 144 13.72 -4.66 -4.85
N ALA A 145 13.34 -5.61 -4.01
CA ALA A 145 13.31 -7.03 -4.32
C ALA A 145 11.87 -7.53 -4.21
N GLN A 146 11.44 -8.33 -5.17
CA GLN A 146 10.21 -9.11 -5.12
C GLN A 146 10.60 -10.57 -4.92
N LEU A 147 9.99 -11.23 -3.95
CA LEU A 147 10.28 -12.61 -3.60
C LEU A 147 9.12 -13.49 -4.07
N ASN A 148 9.44 -14.62 -4.69
CA ASN A 148 8.47 -15.65 -5.05
C ASN A 148 8.00 -16.38 -3.78
N THR A 149 6.99 -15.82 -3.11
CA THR A 149 6.49 -16.29 -1.80
C THR A 149 4.99 -16.48 -1.77
N ALA A 150 4.33 -16.32 -2.90
CA ALA A 150 2.88 -16.53 -3.00
C ALA A 150 2.51 -17.96 -2.57
N SER A 151 1.41 -18.08 -1.84
CA SER A 151 0.92 -19.37 -1.33
C SER A 151 0.19 -20.21 -2.38
N ASP A 152 -0.13 -19.61 -3.54
CA ASP A 152 -0.80 -20.22 -4.68
C ASP A 152 -0.41 -19.50 -5.97
N ASP A 153 -0.43 -20.21 -7.07
CA ASP A 153 -0.08 -19.74 -8.42
C ASP A 153 -0.94 -18.56 -8.90
N GLN A 154 -2.17 -18.45 -8.43
CA GLN A 154 -3.08 -17.34 -8.77
C GLN A 154 -2.82 -16.07 -7.95
N LEU A 155 -2.00 -16.15 -6.90
CA LEU A 155 -1.74 -15.06 -5.96
C LEU A 155 -0.38 -14.40 -6.17
N GLY A 156 0.48 -14.96 -7.02
CA GLY A 156 1.83 -14.47 -7.28
C GLY A 156 2.22 -14.55 -8.75
N GLN A 157 3.38 -13.97 -9.05
CA GLN A 157 3.92 -13.96 -10.40
C GLN A 157 4.81 -15.20 -10.69
N GLY A 158 5.17 -15.97 -9.64
CA GLY A 158 6.07 -17.13 -9.79
C GLY A 158 7.49 -16.69 -10.17
N THR A 159 7.91 -15.50 -9.73
CA THR A 159 9.21 -14.93 -10.11
C THR A 159 9.87 -14.25 -8.91
N THR A 160 11.20 -14.37 -8.83
CA THR A 160 12.01 -13.49 -7.98
C THR A 160 12.54 -12.34 -8.83
N GLY A 161 12.36 -11.11 -8.36
CA GLY A 161 12.72 -9.90 -9.09
C GLY A 161 13.55 -8.94 -8.25
N LEU A 162 14.36 -8.13 -8.93
CA LEU A 162 15.20 -7.09 -8.33
C LEU A 162 15.18 -5.85 -9.20
N GLY A 163 15.35 -4.67 -8.59
CA GLY A 163 15.48 -3.45 -9.34
C GLY A 163 15.78 -2.22 -8.50
N PRO A 164 16.02 -1.06 -9.14
CA PRO A 164 16.27 0.20 -8.45
C PRO A 164 14.97 0.78 -7.90
N SER A 165 15.09 1.54 -6.84
CA SER A 165 14.00 2.32 -6.25
C SER A 165 14.51 3.68 -5.81
N ALA A 166 13.71 4.72 -6.05
CA ALA A 166 14.02 6.08 -5.65
C ALA A 166 12.77 6.81 -5.16
N VAL A 167 12.96 7.73 -4.24
CA VAL A 167 11.89 8.61 -3.74
C VAL A 167 12.46 9.99 -3.48
N ALA A 168 11.68 11.02 -3.84
CA ALA A 168 11.98 12.39 -3.50
C ALA A 168 10.70 13.12 -3.13
N LEU A 169 10.75 13.95 -2.08
CA LEU A 169 9.60 14.72 -1.63
C LEU A 169 10.01 16.05 -1.03
N HIS A 170 9.11 17.01 -1.12
CA HIS A 170 9.20 18.30 -0.45
C HIS A 170 8.20 18.36 0.71
N ILE A 171 8.68 18.77 1.87
CA ILE A 171 7.87 18.93 3.09
C ILE A 171 7.75 20.42 3.40
N GLY A 172 6.64 21.01 2.98
CA GLY A 172 6.30 22.40 3.26
C GLY A 172 5.44 22.57 4.51
N LYS A 173 5.00 23.81 4.73
CA LYS A 173 4.12 24.15 5.87
C LYS A 173 2.75 23.48 5.73
N THR A 174 2.16 23.54 4.54
CA THR A 174 0.79 23.06 4.23
C THR A 174 0.81 21.89 3.25
N TRP A 175 1.76 21.89 2.33
CA TRP A 175 1.85 20.89 1.28
C TRP A 175 3.00 19.92 1.53
N VAL A 176 2.73 18.63 1.29
CA VAL A 176 3.75 17.59 1.17
C VAL A 176 3.54 16.91 -0.18
N TYR A 177 4.54 16.96 -1.04
CA TYR A 177 4.44 16.38 -2.37
C TYR A 177 5.75 15.74 -2.82
N GLY A 178 5.64 14.77 -3.68
CA GLY A 178 6.80 14.03 -4.18
C GLY A 178 6.40 12.87 -5.06
N ALA A 179 7.35 11.98 -5.30
CA ALA A 179 7.12 10.75 -6.02
C ALA A 179 8.06 9.64 -5.55
N LEU A 180 7.57 8.41 -5.58
CA LEU A 180 8.35 7.19 -5.48
C LEU A 180 8.29 6.49 -6.84
N ILE A 181 9.43 6.00 -7.29
CA ILE A 181 9.54 5.20 -8.52
C ILE A 181 10.41 3.98 -8.25
N ASN A 182 10.03 2.87 -8.84
CA ASN A 182 10.88 1.68 -8.95
C ASN A 182 10.60 0.94 -10.24
N ASN A 183 11.51 0.04 -10.62
CA ASN A 183 11.28 -0.96 -11.64
C ASN A 183 11.82 -2.29 -11.14
N VAL A 184 11.09 -3.37 -11.37
CA VAL A 184 11.47 -4.73 -11.00
C VAL A 184 11.64 -5.54 -12.27
N TRP A 185 12.77 -6.21 -12.42
CA TRP A 185 13.02 -7.23 -13.44
C TRP A 185 13.12 -8.59 -12.79
N SER A 186 12.51 -9.60 -13.37
CA SER A 186 12.72 -10.98 -12.91
C SER A 186 14.18 -11.40 -13.11
N VAL A 187 14.74 -12.03 -12.10
CA VAL A 187 16.08 -12.62 -12.09
C VAL A 187 16.02 -14.14 -12.02
N SER A 188 14.86 -14.68 -11.66
CA SER A 188 14.55 -16.11 -11.64
C SER A 188 13.04 -16.28 -11.82
N GLU A 189 12.64 -17.20 -12.67
CA GLU A 189 11.25 -17.56 -12.92
C GLU A 189 11.05 -19.06 -12.64
N ASP A 190 9.84 -19.43 -12.17
CA ASP A 190 9.39 -20.83 -12.13
C ASP A 190 9.06 -21.31 -13.56
N ASP A 191 9.09 -22.62 -13.76
CA ASP A 191 8.79 -23.22 -15.06
C ASP A 191 7.41 -22.80 -15.57
N GLY A 192 7.39 -22.28 -16.81
CA GLY A 192 6.17 -21.82 -17.47
C GLY A 192 5.69 -20.43 -17.06
N ARG A 193 6.40 -19.73 -16.18
CA ARG A 193 6.09 -18.33 -15.80
C ARG A 193 6.69 -17.33 -16.78
N GLN A 194 6.01 -16.22 -16.95
CA GLN A 194 6.47 -15.12 -17.81
C GLN A 194 7.50 -14.26 -17.08
N LYS A 195 8.41 -13.69 -17.84
CA LYS A 195 9.32 -12.65 -17.32
C LYS A 195 8.54 -11.48 -16.77
N VAL A 196 9.10 -10.87 -15.74
CA VAL A 196 8.56 -9.66 -15.13
C VAL A 196 9.50 -8.51 -15.46
N ASN A 197 8.92 -7.46 -16.01
CA ASN A 197 9.55 -6.16 -16.14
C ASN A 197 8.46 -5.12 -15.85
N GLN A 198 8.42 -4.67 -14.60
CA GLN A 198 7.31 -3.86 -14.10
C GLN A 198 7.80 -2.60 -13.41
N MET A 199 7.33 -1.46 -13.89
CA MET A 199 7.53 -0.16 -13.25
C MET A 199 6.37 0.16 -12.32
N LEU A 200 6.69 0.82 -11.20
CA LEU A 200 5.75 1.50 -10.34
C LEU A 200 6.17 2.97 -10.21
N LEU A 201 5.24 3.88 -10.46
CA LEU A 201 5.37 5.30 -10.18
C LEU A 201 4.23 5.73 -9.28
N GLN A 202 4.55 6.23 -8.10
CA GLN A 202 3.58 6.76 -7.14
C GLN A 202 3.86 8.24 -6.89
N PRO A 203 3.29 9.16 -7.67
CA PRO A 203 3.24 10.56 -7.30
C PRO A 203 2.32 10.72 -6.10
N PHE A 204 2.65 11.64 -5.20
CA PHE A 204 1.77 11.99 -4.10
C PHE A 204 1.78 13.50 -3.84
N VAL A 205 0.58 14.02 -3.58
CA VAL A 205 0.36 15.42 -3.22
C VAL A 205 -0.63 15.44 -2.07
N ASN A 206 -0.20 16.00 -0.94
CA ASN A 206 -1.02 16.10 0.25
C ASN A 206 -1.19 17.56 0.64
N TYR A 207 -2.44 17.96 0.91
CA TYR A 207 -2.79 19.27 1.46
C TYR A 207 -3.22 19.10 2.92
N ASN A 208 -2.41 19.58 3.85
CA ASN A 208 -2.69 19.57 5.28
C ASN A 208 -3.55 20.80 5.64
N PHE A 209 -4.73 20.57 6.21
CA PHE A 209 -5.68 21.64 6.53
C PHE A 209 -5.21 22.44 7.76
N PRO A 210 -4.84 23.74 7.63
CA PRO A 210 -4.35 24.51 8.78
C PRO A 210 -5.38 24.69 9.90
N ALA A 211 -6.68 24.74 9.53
CA ALA A 211 -7.78 24.87 10.49
C ALA A 211 -8.13 23.53 11.18
N HIS A 212 -7.63 22.40 10.68
CA HIS A 212 -7.93 21.06 11.19
C HIS A 212 -6.65 20.24 11.30
N PRO A 213 -5.81 20.48 12.33
CA PRO A 213 -4.52 19.82 12.51
C PRO A 213 -4.64 18.29 12.43
N GLY A 214 -3.70 17.67 11.72
CA GLY A 214 -3.70 16.23 11.49
C GLY A 214 -4.64 15.74 10.38
N ARG A 215 -5.50 16.60 9.82
CA ARG A 215 -6.35 16.28 8.68
C ARG A 215 -5.72 16.74 7.37
N TYR A 216 -5.83 15.92 6.33
CA TYR A 216 -5.28 16.25 5.03
C TYR A 216 -6.10 15.64 3.89
N LEU A 217 -6.05 16.31 2.74
CA LEU A 217 -6.47 15.75 1.45
C LEU A 217 -5.26 15.08 0.81
N THR A 218 -5.45 13.95 0.16
CA THR A 218 -4.37 13.21 -0.49
C THR A 218 -4.71 12.83 -1.92
N PHE A 219 -3.76 13.04 -2.83
CA PHE A 219 -3.70 12.44 -4.15
C PHE A 219 -2.46 11.55 -4.16
N SER A 220 -2.62 10.23 -4.23
CA SER A 220 -1.51 9.28 -4.18
C SER A 220 -1.83 8.02 -4.98
N PRO A 221 -2.04 8.15 -6.31
CA PRO A 221 -2.28 7.03 -7.19
C PRO A 221 -1.02 6.16 -7.30
N VAL A 222 -1.21 4.86 -7.56
CA VAL A 222 -0.12 3.94 -7.91
C VAL A 222 -0.24 3.63 -9.39
N ILE A 223 0.55 4.30 -10.19
CA ILE A 223 0.66 4.07 -11.64
C ILE A 223 1.61 2.89 -11.84
N THR A 224 1.22 1.91 -12.63
CA THR A 224 2.09 0.79 -12.99
C THR A 224 2.19 0.62 -14.49
N ALA A 225 3.35 0.13 -14.95
CA ALA A 225 3.54 -0.31 -16.33
C ALA A 225 4.18 -1.70 -16.34
N ASN A 226 3.53 -2.65 -17.01
CA ASN A 226 4.10 -3.95 -17.33
C ASN A 226 4.72 -3.88 -18.74
N TRP A 227 6.04 -3.83 -18.82
CA TRP A 227 6.75 -3.68 -20.10
C TRP A 227 6.71 -4.95 -20.96
N GLU A 228 6.40 -6.12 -20.35
CA GLU A 228 6.18 -7.39 -21.07
C GLU A 228 4.73 -7.52 -21.58
N GLY A 229 3.85 -6.60 -21.20
CA GLY A 229 2.46 -6.57 -21.65
C GLY A 229 2.33 -6.23 -23.13
N THR A 230 1.29 -6.77 -23.77
CA THR A 230 0.95 -6.44 -25.17
C THR A 230 0.55 -4.96 -25.29
N SER A 231 0.68 -4.40 -26.49
CA SER A 231 0.27 -3.02 -26.78
C SER A 231 -1.18 -2.77 -26.33
N GLY A 232 -1.41 -1.70 -25.58
CA GLY A 232 -2.71 -1.38 -24.98
C GLY A 232 -3.00 -2.04 -23.63
N ASN A 233 -2.17 -3.01 -23.21
CA ASN A 233 -2.33 -3.73 -21.93
C ASN A 233 -1.15 -3.55 -20.98
N GLN A 234 -0.39 -2.47 -21.13
CA GLN A 234 0.81 -2.22 -20.34
C GLN A 234 0.54 -1.37 -19.11
N TRP A 235 -0.31 -0.37 -19.22
CA TRP A 235 -0.47 0.67 -18.22
C TRP A 235 -1.69 0.49 -17.33
N THR A 236 -1.51 0.78 -16.04
CA THR A 236 -2.63 1.06 -15.13
C THR A 236 -2.42 2.45 -14.56
N ILE A 237 -3.36 3.36 -14.86
CA ILE A 237 -3.30 4.77 -14.46
C ILE A 237 -4.55 5.11 -13.66
N PRO A 238 -4.48 5.05 -12.30
CA PRO A 238 -5.57 5.46 -11.43
C PRO A 238 -5.61 6.99 -11.26
N LEU A 239 -6.81 7.57 -11.30
CA LEU A 239 -7.08 8.94 -10.88
C LEU A 239 -8.10 8.94 -9.75
N GLY A 240 -7.85 9.72 -8.71
CA GLY A 240 -8.73 9.79 -7.56
C GLY A 240 -8.15 10.61 -6.43
N LEU A 241 -8.91 10.71 -5.35
CA LEU A 241 -8.56 11.50 -4.18
C LEU A 241 -8.90 10.72 -2.91
N GLY A 242 -8.29 11.13 -1.82
CA GLY A 242 -8.58 10.60 -0.50
C GLY A 242 -8.49 11.66 0.58
N ILE A 243 -8.91 11.29 1.77
CA ILE A 243 -8.79 12.08 2.99
C ILE A 243 -8.10 11.25 4.04
N GLY A 244 -7.25 11.90 4.83
CA GLY A 244 -6.61 11.29 5.98
C GLY A 244 -6.75 12.12 7.25
N GLN A 245 -6.61 11.45 8.38
CA GLN A 245 -6.70 12.07 9.70
C GLN A 245 -5.79 11.34 10.69
N ILE A 246 -5.02 12.08 11.47
CA ILE A 246 -4.33 11.55 12.63
C ILE A 246 -5.33 11.41 13.77
N ALA A 247 -5.42 10.22 14.33
CA ALA A 247 -6.16 9.88 15.52
C ALA A 247 -5.20 9.35 16.60
N HIS A 248 -5.66 9.26 17.85
CA HIS A 248 -4.90 8.65 18.94
C HIS A 248 -5.74 7.57 19.62
N PHE A 249 -5.14 6.39 19.78
CA PHE A 249 -5.69 5.31 20.58
C PHE A 249 -4.84 5.21 21.85
N GLY A 250 -5.28 5.86 22.92
CA GLY A 250 -4.44 6.11 24.08
C GLY A 250 -3.22 6.96 23.71
N LYS A 251 -2.02 6.42 23.90
CA LYS A 251 -0.75 7.10 23.56
C LYS A 251 -0.26 6.79 22.13
N LEU A 252 -0.92 5.88 21.43
CA LEU A 252 -0.50 5.47 20.08
C LEU A 252 -1.14 6.38 19.02
N PRO A 253 -0.35 7.17 18.28
CA PRO A 253 -0.85 7.88 17.12
C PRO A 253 -1.13 6.89 15.97
N VAL A 254 -2.24 7.11 15.31
CA VAL A 254 -2.70 6.28 14.17
C VAL A 254 -3.12 7.20 13.04
N ASN A 255 -2.59 6.96 11.85
CA ASN A 255 -3.05 7.63 10.65
C ASN A 255 -4.16 6.80 9.98
N LEU A 256 -5.34 7.38 9.86
CA LEU A 256 -6.49 6.82 9.17
C LEU A 256 -6.62 7.47 7.80
N GLN A 257 -6.81 6.69 6.74
CA GLN A 257 -6.97 7.23 5.39
C GLN A 257 -8.01 6.42 4.60
N ALA A 258 -8.81 7.13 3.81
CA ALA A 258 -9.71 6.56 2.82
C ALA A 258 -9.52 7.28 1.49
N ALA A 259 -9.45 6.53 0.38
CA ALA A 259 -9.27 7.10 -0.96
C ALA A 259 -10.01 6.25 -2.01
N GLY A 260 -10.60 6.91 -3.00
CA GLY A 260 -11.23 6.27 -4.15
C GLY A 260 -10.48 6.61 -5.43
N TYR A 261 -10.31 5.61 -6.31
CA TYR A 261 -9.63 5.77 -7.60
C TYR A 261 -10.43 5.11 -8.71
N TYR A 262 -10.36 5.73 -9.88
CA TYR A 262 -10.84 5.17 -11.14
C TYR A 262 -9.63 4.97 -12.07
N ASN A 263 -9.47 3.77 -12.64
CA ASN A 263 -8.41 3.48 -13.59
C ASN A 263 -8.81 4.02 -14.97
N VAL A 264 -8.26 5.18 -15.35
CA VAL A 264 -8.53 5.83 -16.65
C VAL A 264 -7.85 5.10 -17.80
N GLU A 265 -6.74 4.43 -17.52
CA GLU A 265 -6.05 3.45 -18.39
C GLU A 265 -5.85 2.18 -17.58
N ARG A 266 -6.10 1.03 -18.17
CA ARG A 266 -5.94 -0.26 -17.53
C ARG A 266 -5.84 -1.38 -18.55
N PRO A 267 -5.11 -2.46 -18.26
CA PRO A 267 -5.15 -3.69 -19.02
C PRO A 267 -6.58 -4.28 -19.05
N ASP A 268 -6.84 -5.11 -20.07
CA ASP A 268 -8.05 -5.93 -20.12
C ASP A 268 -8.20 -6.72 -18.81
N TYR A 269 -9.41 -6.74 -18.29
CA TYR A 269 -9.75 -7.44 -17.04
C TYR A 269 -9.09 -6.90 -15.76
N ALA A 270 -8.27 -5.86 -15.81
CA ALA A 270 -7.84 -5.16 -14.60
C ALA A 270 -9.02 -4.40 -13.97
N ALA A 271 -8.93 -4.12 -12.68
CA ALA A 271 -9.97 -3.41 -11.94
C ALA A 271 -10.32 -2.05 -12.58
N ARG A 272 -11.61 -1.70 -12.58
CA ARG A 272 -12.07 -0.38 -13.04
C ARG A 272 -12.02 0.66 -11.92
N TRP A 273 -12.41 0.26 -10.70
CA TRP A 273 -12.44 1.10 -9.51
C TRP A 273 -11.60 0.51 -8.39
N GLN A 274 -11.05 1.37 -7.56
CA GLN A 274 -10.38 0.97 -6.33
C GLN A 274 -10.85 1.83 -5.17
N LEU A 275 -11.25 1.18 -4.06
CA LEU A 275 -11.37 1.81 -2.75
C LEU A 275 -10.18 1.38 -1.90
N ARG A 276 -9.42 2.37 -1.41
CA ARG A 276 -8.29 2.15 -0.51
C ARG A 276 -8.65 2.64 0.89
N LEU A 277 -8.51 1.75 1.86
CA LEU A 277 -8.63 2.08 3.28
C LEU A 277 -7.30 1.77 3.96
N GLN A 278 -6.80 2.68 4.78
CA GLN A 278 -5.53 2.49 5.47
C GLN A 278 -5.64 2.86 6.95
N VAL A 279 -5.07 1.99 7.79
CA VAL A 279 -4.77 2.23 9.20
C VAL A 279 -3.27 2.09 9.36
N GLN A 280 -2.58 3.17 9.73
CA GLN A 280 -1.13 3.15 9.93
C GLN A 280 -0.82 3.40 11.39
N LEU A 281 -0.30 2.39 12.07
CA LEU A 281 0.22 2.52 13.42
C LEU A 281 1.57 3.25 13.37
N MET A 282 1.74 4.25 14.23
CA MET A 282 2.91 5.12 14.24
C MET A 282 3.61 5.03 15.58
N PHE A 283 4.94 4.84 15.57
CA PHE A 283 5.75 4.68 16.78
C PHE A 283 6.84 5.77 16.78
N PRO A 284 6.50 7.01 17.14
CA PRO A 284 7.49 8.08 17.30
C PRO A 284 8.50 7.70 18.39
N LYS A 285 9.79 8.04 18.15
CA LYS A 285 10.89 7.81 19.09
C LYS A 285 10.96 8.95 20.08
#